data_ce9e0815c04de31cf61fa258f69dec67
#
_entry.id   ce9e0815c04de31cf61fa258f69dec67
#
_cell.length_a   1.000
_cell.length_b   1.000
_cell.length_c   1.000
_cell.angle_alpha   90.00
_cell.angle_beta   90.00
_cell.angle_gamma   90.00
#
_symmetry.space_group_name_H-M   'P 1'
#
loop_
_entity.id
_entity.type
_entity.pdbx_description
1 polymer ?
#
loop_
_entity_poly.entity_id
_entity_poly.type
_entity_poly.pdbx_seq_one_letter_code
_entity_poly.pdbx_strand_id
1 'polypeptide(L)'
;MKAILDAYIKADPENKAYYQANYDTYAAEFDQLDKEFRDALSGLSQKNIVVAHEAFGYLCRAYGLTQMPIEGLAADSEPSSSRMSEIIDFVRENNVKVIFFEELVSPKVAEAIAKETGSRTAVLNPLEGITADQQKKGEDYFSIMRENLATLTASLAE
;
A
#
# COMPACT_ATOMS: atom_id res chain seq x y z
N MET A 1 12.97 11.13 -7.01
CA MET A 1 14.36 10.69 -7.28
C MET A 1 15.22 11.78 -7.92
N LYS A 2 14.81 12.45 -9.03
CA LYS A 2 15.69 13.45 -9.71
C LYS A 2 16.20 14.57 -8.79
N ALA A 3 15.36 15.16 -7.95
CA ALA A 3 15.79 16.19 -7.00
C ALA A 3 16.87 15.70 -6.00
N ILE A 4 16.82 14.44 -5.63
CA ILE A 4 17.84 13.80 -4.77
C ILE A 4 19.17 13.69 -5.53
N LEU A 5 19.12 13.20 -6.77
CA LEU A 5 20.31 13.15 -7.64
C LEU A 5 20.97 14.51 -7.79
N ASP A 6 20.18 15.54 -8.13
CA ASP A 6 20.68 16.91 -8.33
C ASP A 6 21.33 17.46 -7.05
N ALA A 7 20.76 17.15 -5.88
CA ALA A 7 21.32 17.54 -4.58
C ALA A 7 22.66 16.82 -4.29
N TYR A 8 22.76 15.52 -4.55
CA TYR A 8 24.02 14.78 -4.39
C TYR A 8 25.11 15.30 -5.33
N ILE A 9 24.80 15.49 -6.61
CA ILE A 9 25.76 16.02 -7.60
C ILE A 9 26.24 17.43 -7.19
N LYS A 10 25.35 18.25 -6.63
CA LYS A 10 25.72 19.59 -6.14
C LYS A 10 26.64 19.55 -4.93
N ALA A 11 26.39 18.61 -4.01
CA ALA A 11 27.17 18.47 -2.77
C ALA A 11 28.54 17.80 -3.01
N ASP A 12 28.58 16.86 -3.96
CA ASP A 12 29.77 16.05 -4.28
C ASP A 12 29.89 15.84 -5.79
N PRO A 13 30.39 16.86 -6.54
CA PRO A 13 30.48 16.82 -7.99
C PRO A 13 31.45 15.76 -8.53
N GLU A 14 32.46 15.38 -7.75
CA GLU A 14 33.48 14.41 -8.17
C GLU A 14 32.89 13.01 -8.37
N ASN A 15 31.86 12.66 -7.61
CA ASN A 15 31.14 11.37 -7.69
C ASN A 15 29.88 11.43 -8.57
N LYS A 16 29.71 12.44 -9.42
CA LYS A 16 28.55 12.61 -10.29
C LYS A 16 28.21 11.36 -11.09
N ALA A 17 29.19 10.69 -11.68
CA ALA A 17 28.97 9.50 -12.50
C ALA A 17 28.38 8.32 -11.68
N TYR A 18 28.85 8.15 -10.45
CA TYR A 18 28.33 7.15 -9.52
C TYR A 18 26.87 7.42 -9.14
N TYR A 19 26.55 8.67 -8.79
CA TYR A 19 25.16 9.04 -8.45
C TYR A 19 24.21 8.91 -9.64
N GLN A 20 24.67 9.28 -10.84
CA GLN A 20 23.88 9.12 -12.06
C GLN A 20 23.60 7.65 -12.37
N ALA A 21 24.60 6.77 -12.29
CA ALA A 21 24.44 5.34 -12.54
C ALA A 21 23.44 4.70 -11.56
N ASN A 22 23.52 5.04 -10.26
CA ASN A 22 22.56 4.60 -9.27
C ASN A 22 21.14 5.09 -9.57
N TYR A 23 21.01 6.38 -9.92
CA TYR A 23 19.73 6.95 -10.30
C TYR A 23 19.11 6.20 -11.50
N ASP A 24 19.89 5.97 -12.55
CA ASP A 24 19.41 5.30 -13.76
C ASP A 24 18.93 3.87 -13.46
N THR A 25 19.67 3.15 -12.61
CA THR A 25 19.30 1.80 -12.16
C THR A 25 17.96 1.81 -11.44
N TYR A 26 17.83 2.62 -10.41
CA TYR A 26 16.61 2.66 -9.60
C TYR A 26 15.42 3.31 -10.33
N ALA A 27 15.67 4.26 -11.23
CA ALA A 27 14.61 4.82 -12.07
C ALA A 27 14.00 3.76 -12.97
N ALA A 28 14.83 2.93 -13.61
CA ALA A 28 14.36 1.81 -14.43
C ALA A 28 13.56 0.78 -13.60
N GLU A 29 13.96 0.54 -12.36
CA GLU A 29 13.24 -0.39 -11.47
C GLU A 29 11.89 0.17 -11.02
N PHE A 30 11.80 1.48 -10.76
CA PHE A 30 10.51 2.15 -10.50
C PHE A 30 9.58 2.12 -11.72
N ASP A 31 10.11 2.37 -12.92
CA ASP A 31 9.32 2.29 -14.16
C ASP A 31 8.77 0.89 -14.40
N GLN A 32 9.58 -0.14 -14.11
CA GLN A 32 9.15 -1.53 -14.19
C GLN A 32 8.05 -1.84 -13.17
N LEU A 33 8.21 -1.42 -11.91
CA LEU A 33 7.22 -1.62 -10.86
C LEU A 33 5.90 -0.90 -11.19
N ASP A 34 5.95 0.35 -11.68
CA ASP A 34 4.76 1.10 -12.12
C ASP A 34 4.01 0.34 -13.24
N LYS A 35 4.76 -0.23 -14.20
CA LYS A 35 4.19 -1.05 -15.25
C LYS A 35 3.51 -2.31 -14.70
N GLU A 36 4.15 -3.01 -13.76
CA GLU A 36 3.58 -4.20 -13.10
C GLU A 36 2.25 -3.87 -12.41
N PHE A 37 2.18 -2.76 -11.68
CA PHE A 37 0.95 -2.28 -11.03
C PHE A 37 -0.15 -1.95 -12.05
N ARG A 38 0.18 -1.21 -13.12
CA ARG A 38 -0.80 -0.86 -14.18
C ARG A 38 -1.34 -2.10 -14.86
N ASP A 39 -0.47 -3.01 -15.27
CA ASP A 39 -0.87 -4.23 -15.97
C ASP A 39 -1.77 -5.12 -15.11
N ALA A 40 -1.43 -5.29 -13.83
CA ALA A 40 -2.18 -6.15 -12.92
C ALA A 40 -3.52 -5.56 -12.48
N LEU A 41 -3.59 -4.24 -12.25
CA LEU A 41 -4.78 -3.61 -11.64
C LEU A 41 -5.76 -3.03 -12.66
N SER A 42 -5.36 -2.75 -13.91
CA SER A 42 -6.21 -2.08 -14.90
C SER A 42 -7.46 -2.88 -15.26
N GLY A 43 -7.35 -4.19 -15.38
CA GLY A 43 -8.41 -5.10 -15.81
C GLY A 43 -9.39 -5.54 -14.71
N LEU A 44 -9.10 -5.22 -13.45
CA LEU A 44 -9.94 -5.64 -12.32
C LEU A 44 -11.21 -4.79 -12.23
N SER A 45 -12.35 -5.42 -11.99
CA SER A 45 -13.65 -4.73 -11.84
C SER A 45 -13.83 -4.12 -10.46
N GLN A 46 -13.35 -4.80 -9.41
CA GLN A 46 -13.36 -4.25 -8.05
C GLN A 46 -12.24 -3.22 -7.91
N LYS A 47 -12.60 -2.03 -7.43
CA LYS A 47 -11.66 -0.90 -7.23
C LYS A 47 -11.65 -0.37 -5.80
N ASN A 48 -12.58 -0.84 -4.96
CA ASN A 48 -12.67 -0.40 -3.57
C ASN A 48 -11.79 -1.25 -2.66
N ILE A 49 -10.96 -0.61 -1.86
CA ILE A 49 -10.18 -1.23 -0.79
C ILE A 49 -10.57 -0.62 0.55
N VAL A 50 -10.72 -1.45 1.56
CA VAL A 50 -10.90 -1.01 2.95
C VAL A 50 -9.58 -1.22 3.68
N VAL A 51 -9.03 -0.15 4.24
CA VAL A 51 -7.67 -0.10 4.81
C VAL A 51 -7.70 0.39 6.25
N ALA A 52 -6.70 0.03 7.05
CA ALA A 52 -6.66 0.42 8.46
C ALA A 52 -6.65 1.94 8.64
N HIS A 53 -5.75 2.66 7.96
CA HIS A 53 -5.72 4.12 7.96
C HIS A 53 -5.51 4.71 6.56
N GLU A 54 -5.58 6.04 6.44
CA GLU A 54 -5.57 6.74 5.14
C GLU A 54 -4.15 6.90 4.55
N ALA A 55 -3.42 5.78 4.38
CA ALA A 55 -2.04 5.77 3.88
C ALA A 55 -1.91 5.59 2.35
N PHE A 56 -2.92 5.08 1.67
CA PHE A 56 -2.80 4.62 0.28
C PHE A 56 -3.34 5.60 -0.76
N GLY A 57 -3.58 6.87 -0.40
CA GLY A 57 -4.21 7.86 -1.30
C GLY A 57 -3.46 8.09 -2.60
N TYR A 58 -2.13 8.16 -2.59
CA TYR A 58 -1.33 8.30 -3.81
C TYR A 58 -1.35 7.05 -4.68
N LEU A 59 -1.25 5.86 -4.09
CA LEU A 59 -1.35 4.58 -4.78
C LEU A 59 -2.72 4.43 -5.44
N CYS A 60 -3.79 4.69 -4.71
CA CYS A 60 -5.16 4.63 -5.23
C CYS A 60 -5.34 5.55 -6.42
N ARG A 61 -4.87 6.79 -6.33
CA ARG A 61 -4.94 7.77 -7.43
C ARG A 61 -4.16 7.33 -8.66
N ALA A 62 -2.97 6.74 -8.46
CA ALA A 62 -2.11 6.30 -9.57
C ALA A 62 -2.72 5.13 -10.35
N TYR A 63 -3.42 4.23 -9.67
CA TYR A 63 -3.90 2.96 -10.27
C TYR A 63 -5.43 2.84 -10.32
N GLY A 64 -6.15 3.93 -10.09
CA GLY A 64 -7.62 3.96 -10.24
C GLY A 64 -8.36 3.17 -9.17
N LEU A 65 -7.79 3.06 -7.96
CA LEU A 65 -8.43 2.48 -6.79
C LEU A 65 -9.12 3.56 -5.95
N THR A 66 -10.03 3.13 -5.09
CA THR A 66 -10.69 3.97 -4.08
C THR A 66 -10.46 3.35 -2.71
N GLN A 67 -9.82 4.09 -1.79
CA GLN A 67 -9.69 3.63 -0.41
C GLN A 67 -10.84 4.11 0.46
N MET A 68 -11.33 3.23 1.33
CA MET A 68 -12.17 3.51 2.47
C MET A 68 -11.35 3.24 3.73
N PRO A 69 -10.80 4.27 4.39
CA PRO A 69 -10.02 4.04 5.59
C PRO A 69 -10.93 3.77 6.79
N ILE A 70 -10.55 2.84 7.66
CA ILE A 70 -11.23 2.59 8.93
C ILE A 70 -11.02 3.79 9.84
N GLU A 71 -9.79 4.28 9.89
CA GLU A 71 -9.38 5.47 10.62
C GLU A 71 -8.81 6.55 9.69
N GLY A 72 -8.66 7.77 10.20
CA GLY A 72 -8.06 8.86 9.45
C GLY A 72 -6.56 8.70 9.24
N LEU A 73 -5.82 9.82 9.30
CA LEU A 73 -4.36 9.80 9.10
C LEU A 73 -3.57 9.18 10.27
N ALA A 74 -4.18 9.05 11.45
CA ALA A 74 -3.55 8.44 12.62
C ALA A 74 -4.20 7.08 12.91
N ALA A 75 -3.40 6.02 12.85
CA ALA A 75 -3.84 4.63 13.02
C ALA A 75 -4.08 4.22 14.49
N ASP A 76 -3.90 5.13 15.46
CA ASP A 76 -3.88 4.81 16.90
C ASP A 76 -5.23 5.03 17.60
N SER A 77 -6.26 5.47 16.88
CA SER A 77 -7.58 5.73 17.47
C SER A 77 -8.54 4.56 17.22
N GLU A 78 -9.37 4.22 18.19
CA GLU A 78 -10.47 3.28 17.96
C GLU A 78 -11.61 4.01 17.23
N PRO A 79 -12.14 3.46 16.13
CA PRO A 79 -13.24 4.08 15.41
C PRO A 79 -14.50 4.11 16.27
N SER A 80 -15.29 5.18 16.14
CA SER A 80 -16.58 5.27 16.81
C SER A 80 -17.56 4.20 16.31
N SER A 81 -18.58 3.86 17.11
CA SER A 81 -19.63 2.93 16.69
C SER A 81 -20.33 3.35 15.39
N SER A 82 -20.50 4.67 15.18
CA SER A 82 -21.07 5.21 13.93
C SER A 82 -20.16 4.96 12.75
N ARG A 83 -18.84 5.16 12.93
CA ARG A 83 -17.85 4.90 11.89
C ARG A 83 -17.79 3.42 11.54
N MET A 84 -17.83 2.54 12.55
CA MET A 84 -17.89 1.09 12.32
C MET A 84 -19.11 0.69 11.48
N SER A 85 -20.29 1.24 11.77
CA SER A 85 -21.50 0.95 10.97
C SER A 85 -21.34 1.43 9.53
N GLU A 86 -20.84 2.64 9.31
CA GLU A 86 -20.58 3.21 7.99
C GLU A 86 -19.65 2.29 7.16
N ILE A 87 -18.57 1.78 7.76
CA ILE A 87 -17.62 0.90 7.08
C ILE A 87 -18.26 -0.45 6.76
N ILE A 88 -19.02 -1.03 7.69
CA ILE A 88 -19.73 -2.30 7.48
C ILE A 88 -20.72 -2.18 6.32
N ASP A 89 -21.46 -1.08 6.27
CA ASP A 89 -22.42 -0.81 5.18
C ASP A 89 -21.68 -0.63 3.85
N PHE A 90 -20.58 0.14 3.83
CA PHE A 90 -19.74 0.29 2.65
C PHE A 90 -19.21 -1.06 2.13
N VAL A 91 -18.71 -1.93 3.02
CA VAL A 91 -18.20 -3.27 2.67
C VAL A 91 -19.30 -4.11 2.01
N ARG A 92 -20.50 -4.10 2.58
CA ARG A 92 -21.67 -4.85 2.05
C ARG A 92 -22.14 -4.30 0.71
N GLU A 93 -22.34 -3.00 0.60
CA GLU A 93 -22.82 -2.32 -0.60
C GLU A 93 -21.88 -2.47 -1.79
N ASN A 94 -20.57 -2.44 -1.53
CA ASN A 94 -19.54 -2.55 -2.56
C ASN A 94 -18.99 -3.97 -2.75
N ASN A 95 -19.56 -4.97 -2.06
CA ASN A 95 -19.14 -6.36 -2.12
C ASN A 95 -17.62 -6.56 -1.87
N VAL A 96 -17.06 -5.79 -0.92
CA VAL A 96 -15.65 -5.88 -0.57
C VAL A 96 -15.37 -7.21 0.13
N LYS A 97 -14.42 -7.98 -0.37
CA LYS A 97 -14.10 -9.32 0.15
C LYS A 97 -12.95 -9.32 1.15
N VAL A 98 -12.12 -8.29 1.14
CA VAL A 98 -10.90 -8.22 1.94
C VAL A 98 -10.79 -6.88 2.66
N ILE A 99 -10.57 -6.94 3.96
CA ILE A 99 -10.24 -5.80 4.82
C ILE A 99 -8.73 -5.82 5.06
N PHE A 100 -8.05 -4.75 4.66
CA PHE A 100 -6.60 -4.67 4.79
C PHE A 100 -6.20 -4.09 6.13
N PHE A 101 -5.21 -4.69 6.75
CA PHE A 101 -4.53 -4.18 7.95
C PHE A 101 -3.03 -4.11 7.69
N GLU A 102 -2.28 -3.55 8.63
CA GLU A 102 -0.86 -3.27 8.49
C GLU A 102 -0.03 -4.09 9.47
N GLU A 103 1.20 -4.44 9.09
CA GLU A 103 2.05 -5.31 9.92
C GLU A 103 2.39 -4.73 11.30
N LEU A 104 2.47 -3.40 11.40
CA LEU A 104 2.86 -2.70 12.62
C LEU A 104 1.67 -2.23 13.47
N VAL A 105 0.43 -2.51 13.04
CA VAL A 105 -0.81 -2.09 13.69
C VAL A 105 -1.63 -3.29 14.13
N SER A 106 -2.41 -3.15 15.21
CA SER A 106 -3.27 -4.24 15.70
C SER A 106 -4.37 -4.61 14.67
N PRO A 107 -4.51 -5.87 14.27
CA PRO A 107 -5.53 -6.28 13.30
C PRO A 107 -6.96 -6.33 13.85
N LYS A 108 -7.17 -6.13 15.16
CA LYS A 108 -8.46 -6.38 15.86
C LYS A 108 -9.66 -5.70 15.23
N VAL A 109 -9.51 -4.44 14.80
CA VAL A 109 -10.62 -3.69 14.21
C VAL A 109 -10.94 -4.23 12.81
N ALA A 110 -9.93 -4.49 11.99
CA ALA A 110 -10.10 -5.10 10.67
C ALA A 110 -10.75 -6.50 10.78
N GLU A 111 -10.30 -7.31 11.74
CA GLU A 111 -10.89 -8.63 12.04
C GLU A 111 -12.35 -8.55 12.49
N ALA A 112 -12.71 -7.55 13.31
CA ALA A 112 -14.08 -7.34 13.75
C ALA A 112 -15.01 -7.00 12.57
N ILE A 113 -14.58 -6.10 11.68
CA ILE A 113 -15.31 -5.74 10.47
C ILE A 113 -15.44 -6.95 9.54
N ALA A 114 -14.35 -7.67 9.31
CA ALA A 114 -14.33 -8.86 8.47
C ALA A 114 -15.29 -9.94 8.96
N LYS A 115 -15.31 -10.19 10.28
CA LYS A 115 -16.24 -11.14 10.92
C LYS A 115 -17.70 -10.72 10.73
N GLU A 116 -18.02 -9.44 10.89
CA GLU A 116 -19.39 -8.91 10.76
C GLU A 116 -19.90 -8.93 9.31
N THR A 117 -18.99 -8.79 8.35
CA THR A 117 -19.33 -8.70 6.92
C THR A 117 -19.16 -10.02 6.16
N GLY A 118 -18.53 -11.02 6.76
CA GLY A 118 -18.14 -12.26 6.08
C GLY A 118 -16.95 -12.09 5.15
N SER A 119 -16.23 -10.98 5.26
CA SER A 119 -14.97 -10.74 4.53
C SER A 119 -13.81 -11.45 5.21
N ARG A 120 -12.64 -11.47 4.58
CA ARG A 120 -11.38 -11.91 5.19
C ARG A 120 -10.44 -10.72 5.43
N THR A 121 -9.37 -10.92 6.15
CA THR A 121 -8.33 -9.92 6.34
C THR A 121 -7.08 -10.27 5.54
N ALA A 122 -6.32 -9.26 5.14
CA ALA A 122 -4.99 -9.41 4.53
C ALA A 122 -4.09 -8.24 4.92
N VAL A 123 -2.78 -8.44 4.81
CA VAL A 123 -1.80 -7.38 5.05
C VAL A 123 -1.65 -6.53 3.79
N LEU A 124 -1.66 -5.20 3.97
CA LEU A 124 -1.21 -4.24 2.96
C LEU A 124 -0.25 -3.27 3.66
N ASN A 125 1.01 -3.27 3.24
CA ASN A 125 2.09 -2.56 3.94
C ASN A 125 2.27 -1.14 3.36
N PRO A 126 2.05 -0.05 4.13
CA PRO A 126 2.25 1.33 3.66
C PRO A 126 3.73 1.73 3.57
N LEU A 127 4.65 0.85 3.98
CA LEU A 127 6.10 1.10 4.02
C LEU A 127 6.52 2.22 4.99
N GLU A 128 5.79 2.38 6.08
CA GLU A 128 6.16 3.30 7.17
C GLU A 128 7.30 2.75 8.05
N GLY A 129 7.62 1.49 7.87
CA GLY A 129 8.73 0.80 8.53
C GLY A 129 8.98 -0.58 7.95
N ILE A 130 10.11 -1.16 8.30
CA ILE A 130 10.50 -2.53 7.94
C ILE A 130 10.68 -3.33 9.23
N THR A 131 10.04 -4.48 9.34
CA THR A 131 10.18 -5.37 10.49
C THR A 131 11.59 -5.97 10.56
N ALA A 132 12.01 -6.38 11.75
CA ALA A 132 13.31 -7.02 11.92
C ALA A 132 13.48 -8.30 11.08
N ASP A 133 12.39 -9.01 10.82
CA ASP A 133 12.40 -10.22 10.00
C ASP A 133 12.50 -9.90 8.50
N GLN A 134 11.79 -8.88 8.01
CA GLN A 134 11.95 -8.36 6.65
C GLN A 134 13.39 -7.88 6.41
N GLN A 135 13.96 -7.14 7.37
CA GLN A 135 15.34 -6.68 7.28
C GLN A 135 16.34 -7.84 7.21
N LYS A 136 16.15 -8.90 8.02
CA LYS A 136 16.99 -10.12 7.97
C LYS A 136 16.90 -10.86 6.64
N LYS A 137 15.73 -10.85 6.00
CA LYS A 137 15.50 -11.45 4.68
C LYS A 137 16.05 -10.60 3.54
N GLY A 138 16.50 -9.37 3.81
CA GLY A 138 16.98 -8.44 2.79
C GLY A 138 15.85 -7.85 1.94
N GLU A 139 14.64 -7.79 2.48
CA GLU A 139 13.52 -7.15 1.81
C GLU A 139 13.75 -5.64 1.70
N ASP A 140 13.28 -5.07 0.61
CA ASP A 140 13.40 -3.67 0.29
C ASP A 140 12.06 -3.09 -0.20
N TYR A 141 12.06 -1.83 -0.62
CA TYR A 141 10.88 -1.16 -1.15
C TYR A 141 10.23 -1.96 -2.29
N PHE A 142 11.01 -2.48 -3.22
CA PHE A 142 10.50 -3.13 -4.43
C PHE A 142 9.92 -4.51 -4.13
N SER A 143 10.56 -5.29 -3.26
CA SER A 143 10.03 -6.59 -2.83
C SER A 143 8.70 -6.43 -2.09
N ILE A 144 8.61 -5.51 -1.12
CA ILE A 144 7.40 -5.26 -0.35
C ILE A 144 6.27 -4.70 -1.25
N MET A 145 6.58 -3.80 -2.17
CA MET A 145 5.57 -3.30 -3.12
C MET A 145 5.05 -4.39 -4.05
N ARG A 146 5.88 -5.36 -4.46
CA ARG A 146 5.42 -6.53 -5.23
C ARG A 146 4.54 -7.47 -4.40
N GLU A 147 4.82 -7.63 -3.11
CA GLU A 147 3.93 -8.35 -2.18
C GLU A 147 2.58 -7.64 -2.05
N ASN A 148 2.60 -6.32 -1.89
CA ASN A 148 1.39 -5.50 -1.90
C ASN A 148 0.59 -5.68 -3.20
N LEU A 149 1.27 -5.68 -4.35
CA LEU A 149 0.63 -5.88 -5.65
C LEU A 149 -0.03 -7.25 -5.75
N ALA A 150 0.67 -8.30 -5.32
CA ALA A 150 0.13 -9.67 -5.32
C ALA A 150 -1.11 -9.77 -4.42
N THR A 151 -1.05 -9.17 -3.22
CA THR A 151 -2.16 -9.13 -2.27
C THR A 151 -3.36 -8.36 -2.83
N LEU A 152 -3.14 -7.17 -3.41
CA LEU A 152 -4.19 -6.37 -4.05
C LEU A 152 -4.84 -7.13 -5.21
N THR A 153 -4.03 -7.69 -6.10
CA THR A 153 -4.52 -8.42 -7.28
C THR A 153 -5.38 -9.62 -6.87
N ALA A 154 -4.90 -10.43 -5.93
CA ALA A 154 -5.66 -11.58 -5.43
C ALA A 154 -6.97 -11.15 -4.75
N SER A 155 -6.96 -10.04 -4.01
CA SER A 155 -8.12 -9.55 -3.26
C SER A 155 -9.18 -8.88 -4.13
N LEU A 156 -8.78 -8.21 -5.19
CA LEU A 156 -9.67 -7.46 -6.08
C LEU A 156 -10.19 -8.30 -7.27
N ALA A 157 -9.66 -9.51 -7.45
CA ALA A 157 -10.13 -10.47 -8.45
C ALA A 157 -11.30 -11.34 -7.94
N GLU A 158 -11.63 -11.30 -6.63
CA GLU A 158 -12.75 -12.03 -6.01
C GLU A 158 -14.06 -11.27 -6.22
#